data_4e077e8880223903e98c5f9a75ba5013
#
_entry.id   4e077e8880223903e98c5f9a75ba5013
#
_cell.length_a   1.000
_cell.length_b   1.000
_cell.length_c   1.000
_cell.angle_alpha   90.00
_cell.angle_beta   90.00
_cell.angle_gamma   90.00
#
_symmetry.space_group_name_H-M   'P 1'
#
loop_
_entity.id
_entity.type
_entity.pdbx_description
1 polymer ?
#
loop_
_entity_poly.entity_id
_entity_poly.type
_entity_poly.pdbx_seq_one_letter_code
_entity_poly.pdbx_strand_id
1 'polypeptide(L)'
;VQVVSVEELTCRLGALPGVEPRVVVSGNFGTPTILLEALAASRDRCRVFTLNAQSGWPINPGFVNETPFVGPGMRHDPELDYLPMRLSLVPRLFDSLRPVDAVLVHTSVPHNGRLSLGIEVDILPAAIERVHARGGLAVAQINRNMPYTFGDGEFPTDWFDLAIEADEPLGSPGPRVISEAEMRIGGLAAGFATDGATVQFGIGQVPDVAAGELIGRRNLGIWTEVVGDGVLALEQAGSLDPGRPIQTSFLFGSPELYEWAHLNPRLRMTRTEVVNDPARIATNPAMVSINTCMQVDLFAQANASFVRGEVYSGFGGQPDFVLGALHSPGGHAVVALRSWHDKSDSSAVLPILTNPATSFQHTAIVSEHGIAEIFGHSQRAQARLIIDEVADPRARDDLHAATSARVPSA
;
A
#
# COMPACT_ATOMS: atom_id res chain seq x y z
N VAL A 1 -17.70 -12.81 -21.33
CA VAL A 1 -16.77 -13.76 -20.68
C VAL A 1 -17.21 -15.20 -20.88
N GLN A 2 -16.29 -16.09 -21.23
CA GLN A 2 -16.52 -17.54 -21.34
C GLN A 2 -16.06 -18.21 -20.03
N VAL A 3 -16.95 -18.91 -19.33
CA VAL A 3 -16.59 -19.75 -18.16
C VAL A 3 -16.02 -21.07 -18.70
N VAL A 4 -14.82 -21.45 -18.21
CA VAL A 4 -14.08 -22.63 -18.67
C VAL A 4 -13.64 -23.50 -17.51
N SER A 5 -13.19 -24.74 -17.79
CA SER A 5 -12.56 -25.60 -16.80
C SER A 5 -11.12 -25.16 -16.51
N VAL A 6 -10.53 -25.61 -15.39
CA VAL A 6 -9.12 -25.34 -15.05
C VAL A 6 -8.19 -25.93 -16.10
N GLU A 7 -8.51 -27.11 -16.69
CA GLU A 7 -7.72 -27.75 -17.74
C GLU A 7 -7.71 -26.91 -19.02
N GLU A 8 -8.86 -26.37 -19.43
CA GLU A 8 -8.94 -25.48 -20.61
C GLU A 8 -8.17 -24.19 -20.36
N LEU A 9 -8.33 -23.58 -19.16
CA LEU A 9 -7.57 -22.40 -18.77
C LEU A 9 -6.05 -22.65 -18.82
N THR A 10 -5.58 -23.77 -18.24
CA THR A 10 -4.17 -24.17 -18.26
C THR A 10 -3.63 -24.28 -19.70
N CYS A 11 -4.40 -24.88 -20.60
CA CYS A 11 -4.06 -24.95 -22.01
C CYS A 11 -3.93 -23.56 -22.66
N ARG A 12 -4.88 -22.66 -22.38
CA ARG A 12 -4.87 -21.28 -22.94
C ARG A 12 -3.73 -20.45 -22.39
N LEU A 13 -3.38 -20.56 -21.09
CA LEU A 13 -2.23 -19.90 -20.48
C LEU A 13 -0.90 -20.45 -21.04
N GLY A 14 -0.82 -21.75 -21.33
CA GLY A 14 0.33 -22.36 -22.01
C GLY A 14 0.55 -21.85 -23.43
N ALA A 15 -0.50 -21.39 -24.10
CA ALA A 15 -0.45 -20.83 -25.45
C ALA A 15 -0.10 -19.34 -25.50
N LEU A 16 0.13 -18.65 -24.36
CA LEU A 16 0.57 -17.26 -24.35
C LEU A 16 1.85 -17.07 -25.16
N PRO A 17 1.99 -15.98 -25.93
CA PRO A 17 3.11 -15.76 -26.83
C PRO A 17 4.44 -15.56 -26.09
N GLY A 18 5.53 -15.94 -26.75
CA GLY A 18 6.88 -15.75 -26.22
C GLY A 18 7.31 -16.82 -25.21
N VAL A 19 8.60 -16.79 -24.87
CA VAL A 19 9.22 -17.73 -23.92
C VAL A 19 8.89 -17.35 -22.48
N GLU A 20 8.89 -16.05 -22.18
CA GLU A 20 8.62 -15.47 -20.85
C GLU A 20 7.55 -14.38 -20.96
N PRO A 21 6.25 -14.73 -21.18
CA PRO A 21 5.20 -13.72 -21.20
C PRO A 21 5.09 -13.04 -19.83
N ARG A 22 4.68 -11.77 -19.84
CA ARG A 22 4.40 -11.03 -18.60
C ARG A 22 2.94 -11.09 -18.29
N VAL A 23 2.63 -11.57 -17.08
CA VAL A 23 1.28 -11.71 -16.55
C VAL A 23 1.15 -10.80 -15.34
N VAL A 24 0.20 -9.86 -15.37
CA VAL A 24 -0.17 -9.05 -14.20
C VAL A 24 -1.25 -9.81 -13.40
N VAL A 25 -1.07 -9.88 -12.10
CA VAL A 25 -1.95 -10.64 -11.21
C VAL A 25 -2.41 -9.75 -10.06
N SER A 26 -3.70 -9.85 -9.69
CA SER A 26 -4.20 -9.20 -8.47
C SER A 26 -3.36 -9.58 -7.25
N GLY A 27 -3.01 -8.59 -6.45
CA GLY A 27 -2.17 -8.75 -5.27
C GLY A 27 -2.94 -8.76 -3.95
N ASN A 28 -2.27 -8.41 -2.88
CA ASN A 28 -2.84 -8.35 -1.54
C ASN A 28 -3.68 -9.62 -1.22
N PHE A 29 -4.83 -9.44 -0.56
CA PHE A 29 -5.81 -10.52 -0.32
C PHE A 29 -6.77 -10.76 -1.49
N GLY A 30 -6.62 -10.01 -2.58
CA GLY A 30 -7.32 -10.22 -3.85
C GLY A 30 -6.62 -11.21 -4.80
N THR A 31 -5.60 -11.93 -4.35
CA THR A 31 -4.86 -12.89 -5.18
C THR A 31 -5.75 -14.02 -5.70
N PRO A 32 -5.84 -14.24 -7.04
CA PRO A 32 -6.66 -15.30 -7.64
C PRO A 32 -5.89 -16.63 -7.63
N THR A 33 -6.02 -17.40 -6.56
CA THR A 33 -5.22 -18.62 -6.30
C THR A 33 -5.37 -19.68 -7.38
N ILE A 34 -6.60 -19.93 -7.85
CA ILE A 34 -6.86 -20.94 -8.91
C ILE A 34 -6.17 -20.54 -10.22
N LEU A 35 -6.21 -19.26 -10.58
CA LEU A 35 -5.57 -18.78 -11.80
C LEU A 35 -4.05 -18.85 -11.72
N LEU A 36 -3.46 -18.59 -10.55
CA LEU A 36 -2.03 -18.72 -10.33
C LEU A 36 -1.56 -20.17 -10.41
N GLU A 37 -2.31 -21.11 -9.83
CA GLU A 37 -2.02 -22.53 -9.90
C GLU A 37 -2.10 -23.03 -11.36
N ALA A 38 -3.13 -22.61 -12.11
CA ALA A 38 -3.25 -22.92 -13.54
C ALA A 38 -2.09 -22.33 -14.35
N LEU A 39 -1.65 -21.10 -14.07
CA LEU A 39 -0.49 -20.49 -14.70
C LEU A 39 0.79 -21.29 -14.41
N ALA A 40 1.01 -21.67 -13.15
CA ALA A 40 2.17 -22.47 -12.75
C ALA A 40 2.19 -23.86 -13.43
N ALA A 41 1.01 -24.50 -13.59
CA ALA A 41 0.89 -25.79 -14.28
C ALA A 41 1.03 -25.69 -15.80
N SER A 42 0.88 -24.49 -16.39
CA SER A 42 0.81 -24.30 -17.83
C SER A 42 2.16 -24.14 -18.51
N ARG A 43 3.21 -23.71 -17.77
CA ARG A 43 4.50 -23.35 -18.37
C ARG A 43 5.64 -23.28 -17.36
N ASP A 44 6.87 -23.45 -17.87
CA ASP A 44 8.09 -23.45 -17.03
C ASP A 44 8.66 -22.04 -16.79
N ARG A 45 8.35 -21.06 -17.65
CA ARG A 45 8.92 -19.70 -17.59
C ARG A 45 7.85 -18.64 -17.75
N CYS A 46 7.85 -17.66 -16.86
CA CYS A 46 6.90 -16.54 -16.85
C CYS A 46 7.45 -15.36 -16.05
N ARG A 47 7.03 -14.15 -16.40
CA ARG A 47 7.19 -12.96 -15.54
C ARG A 47 5.85 -12.65 -14.90
N VAL A 48 5.80 -12.65 -13.58
CA VAL A 48 4.57 -12.41 -12.83
C VAL A 48 4.68 -11.09 -12.08
N PHE A 49 3.88 -10.14 -12.48
CA PHE A 49 3.85 -8.80 -11.87
C PHE A 49 2.67 -8.70 -10.89
N THR A 50 2.94 -8.36 -9.64
CA THR A 50 1.89 -8.14 -8.63
C THR A 50 2.33 -7.14 -7.56
N LEU A 51 1.38 -6.62 -6.78
CA LEU A 51 1.64 -5.80 -5.60
C LEU A 51 1.45 -6.60 -4.32
N ASN A 52 2.36 -6.45 -3.36
CA ASN A 52 2.20 -6.91 -1.98
C ASN A 52 1.70 -8.36 -1.84
N ALA A 53 2.34 -9.29 -2.55
CA ALA A 53 2.03 -10.71 -2.47
C ALA A 53 2.00 -11.19 -1.01
N GLN A 54 0.88 -11.79 -0.59
CA GLN A 54 0.69 -12.26 0.77
C GLN A 54 1.33 -13.63 1.00
N SER A 55 1.46 -14.03 2.28
CA SER A 55 1.96 -15.36 2.65
C SER A 55 1.18 -16.46 1.94
N GLY A 56 1.88 -17.44 1.40
CA GLY A 56 1.29 -18.50 0.58
C GLY A 56 1.40 -18.25 -0.93
N TRP A 57 1.98 -17.11 -1.35
CA TRP A 57 2.30 -16.87 -2.76
C TRP A 57 3.23 -17.97 -3.29
N PRO A 58 2.89 -18.62 -4.44
CA PRO A 58 3.71 -19.71 -4.96
C PRO A 58 5.03 -19.18 -5.56
N ILE A 59 6.14 -19.73 -5.09
CA ILE A 59 7.47 -19.51 -5.68
C ILE A 59 7.73 -20.66 -6.65
N ASN A 60 7.67 -20.39 -7.94
CA ASN A 60 7.87 -21.39 -8.99
C ASN A 60 9.26 -21.22 -9.62
N PRO A 61 10.09 -22.28 -9.69
CA PRO A 61 11.35 -22.24 -10.42
C PRO A 61 11.15 -21.80 -11.88
N GLY A 62 11.94 -20.83 -12.35
CA GLY A 62 11.81 -20.28 -13.70
C GLY A 62 10.79 -19.16 -13.86
N PHE A 63 10.00 -18.85 -12.83
CA PHE A 63 9.20 -17.63 -12.80
C PHE A 63 10.01 -16.49 -12.19
N VAL A 64 9.94 -15.32 -12.81
CA VAL A 64 10.49 -14.08 -12.27
C VAL A 64 9.34 -13.27 -11.69
N ASN A 65 9.31 -13.12 -10.38
CA ASN A 65 8.33 -12.27 -9.70
C ASN A 65 8.78 -10.81 -9.78
N GLU A 66 7.95 -9.95 -10.36
CA GLU A 66 8.19 -8.51 -10.53
C GLU A 66 7.27 -7.73 -9.59
N THR A 67 7.82 -6.80 -8.79
CA THR A 67 6.98 -5.98 -7.92
C THR A 67 7.66 -4.66 -7.54
N PRO A 68 6.91 -3.55 -7.46
CA PRO A 68 7.39 -2.31 -6.84
C PRO A 68 7.13 -2.26 -5.34
N PHE A 69 6.40 -3.25 -4.77
CA PHE A 69 6.11 -3.35 -3.35
C PHE A 69 6.10 -4.81 -2.89
N VAL A 70 7.16 -5.20 -2.21
CA VAL A 70 7.41 -6.58 -1.80
C VAL A 70 6.55 -6.95 -0.59
N GLY A 71 5.64 -7.88 -0.79
CA GLY A 71 4.85 -8.47 0.28
C GLY A 71 5.54 -9.67 0.95
N PRO A 72 4.94 -10.17 2.05
CA PRO A 72 5.51 -11.30 2.81
C PRO A 72 5.76 -12.55 1.94
N GLY A 73 4.95 -12.76 0.92
CA GLY A 73 5.04 -13.93 0.04
C GLY A 73 6.27 -13.95 -0.88
N MET A 74 6.92 -12.79 -1.09
CA MET A 74 8.06 -12.68 -2.01
C MET A 74 9.39 -12.29 -1.35
N ARG A 75 9.41 -12.03 -0.04
CA ARG A 75 10.63 -11.56 0.67
C ARG A 75 11.84 -12.48 0.57
N HIS A 76 11.61 -13.75 0.33
CA HIS A 76 12.67 -14.78 0.25
C HIS A 76 12.74 -15.41 -1.14
N ASP A 77 12.15 -14.77 -2.14
CA ASP A 77 12.23 -15.23 -3.53
C ASP A 77 13.60 -14.85 -4.13
N PRO A 78 14.44 -15.83 -4.52
CA PRO A 78 15.76 -15.56 -5.08
C PRO A 78 15.71 -14.93 -6.48
N GLU A 79 14.59 -15.07 -7.20
CA GLU A 79 14.39 -14.53 -8.56
C GLU A 79 13.54 -13.25 -8.55
N LEU A 80 13.41 -12.59 -7.38
CA LEU A 80 12.65 -11.37 -7.26
C LEU A 80 13.28 -10.22 -8.06
N ASP A 81 12.53 -9.66 -8.99
CA ASP A 81 12.86 -8.42 -9.70
C ASP A 81 12.13 -7.22 -9.04
N TYR A 82 12.78 -6.61 -8.04
CA TYR A 82 12.24 -5.44 -7.36
C TYR A 82 12.37 -4.19 -8.20
N LEU A 83 11.25 -3.47 -8.39
CA LEU A 83 11.15 -2.25 -9.20
C LEU A 83 10.98 -1.02 -8.31
N PRO A 84 12.07 -0.32 -7.93
CA PRO A 84 11.97 0.84 -7.05
C PRO A 84 11.25 2.00 -7.73
N MET A 85 9.97 2.19 -7.43
CA MET A 85 9.17 3.28 -7.99
C MET A 85 7.96 3.62 -7.13
N ARG A 86 7.41 4.82 -7.35
CA ARG A 86 6.15 5.26 -6.73
C ARG A 86 4.98 4.52 -7.35
N LEU A 87 3.96 4.19 -6.56
CA LEU A 87 2.79 3.47 -7.06
C LEU A 87 2.02 4.26 -8.12
N SER A 88 1.93 5.58 -8.00
CA SER A 88 1.32 6.45 -9.01
C SER A 88 1.90 6.28 -10.42
N LEU A 89 3.15 5.82 -10.54
CA LEU A 89 3.87 5.68 -11.80
C LEU A 89 3.87 4.25 -12.36
N VAL A 90 3.47 3.24 -11.57
CA VAL A 90 3.48 1.83 -12.00
C VAL A 90 2.69 1.59 -13.29
N PRO A 91 1.48 2.15 -13.47
CA PRO A 91 0.71 1.98 -14.71
C PRO A 91 1.45 2.37 -15.98
N ARG A 92 2.40 3.31 -15.89
CA ARG A 92 3.23 3.73 -17.05
C ARG A 92 4.19 2.63 -17.55
N LEU A 93 4.53 1.66 -16.69
CA LEU A 93 5.37 0.52 -17.12
C LEU A 93 4.69 -0.31 -18.19
N PHE A 94 3.37 -0.45 -18.09
CA PHE A 94 2.58 -1.28 -18.99
C PHE A 94 2.42 -0.67 -20.38
N ASP A 95 2.72 0.61 -20.55
CA ASP A 95 2.63 1.29 -21.84
C ASP A 95 3.68 0.80 -22.86
N SER A 96 4.94 0.66 -22.43
CA SER A 96 6.03 0.35 -23.35
C SER A 96 7.20 -0.41 -22.72
N LEU A 97 7.53 -0.13 -21.47
CA LEU A 97 8.73 -0.68 -20.83
C LEU A 97 8.55 -2.13 -20.38
N ARG A 98 7.36 -2.45 -19.88
CA ARG A 98 6.98 -3.80 -19.40
C ARG A 98 5.61 -4.18 -19.95
N PRO A 99 5.49 -4.41 -21.27
CA PRO A 99 4.22 -4.75 -21.89
C PRO A 99 3.64 -6.03 -21.28
N VAL A 100 2.32 -6.04 -21.11
CA VAL A 100 1.57 -7.11 -20.45
C VAL A 100 0.94 -7.99 -21.53
N ASP A 101 1.12 -9.32 -21.43
CA ASP A 101 0.57 -10.30 -22.34
C ASP A 101 -0.74 -10.90 -21.82
N ALA A 102 -0.89 -10.99 -20.50
CA ALA A 102 -2.13 -11.43 -19.87
C ALA A 102 -2.35 -10.74 -18.53
N VAL A 103 -3.62 -10.68 -18.09
CA VAL A 103 -4.02 -10.25 -16.75
C VAL A 103 -4.89 -11.31 -16.10
N LEU A 104 -4.57 -11.67 -14.86
CA LEU A 104 -5.32 -12.62 -14.04
C LEU A 104 -5.87 -11.88 -12.81
N VAL A 105 -7.19 -11.71 -12.77
CA VAL A 105 -7.82 -10.91 -11.72
C VAL A 105 -8.85 -11.69 -10.92
N HIS A 106 -9.02 -11.30 -9.66
CA HIS A 106 -10.06 -11.79 -8.77
C HIS A 106 -11.21 -10.79 -8.79
N THR A 107 -12.41 -11.27 -9.08
CA THR A 107 -13.58 -10.40 -9.27
C THR A 107 -14.77 -10.88 -8.46
N SER A 108 -15.71 -9.95 -8.24
CA SER A 108 -17.04 -10.27 -7.74
C SER A 108 -17.85 -11.09 -8.75
N VAL A 109 -19.00 -11.62 -8.32
CA VAL A 109 -20.05 -12.05 -9.25
C VAL A 109 -20.54 -10.85 -10.08
N PRO A 110 -21.06 -11.09 -11.31
CA PRO A 110 -21.58 -10.04 -12.16
C PRO A 110 -22.74 -9.27 -11.51
N HIS A 111 -22.68 -7.95 -11.58
CA HIS A 111 -23.78 -7.06 -11.22
C HIS A 111 -24.06 -6.09 -12.38
N ASN A 112 -25.30 -6.05 -12.87
CA ASN A 112 -25.69 -5.23 -14.02
C ASN A 112 -24.78 -5.36 -15.25
N GLY A 113 -24.36 -6.60 -15.58
CA GLY A 113 -23.49 -6.89 -16.73
C GLY A 113 -22.01 -6.48 -16.55
N ARG A 114 -21.59 -6.17 -15.34
CA ARG A 114 -20.21 -5.78 -15.00
C ARG A 114 -19.66 -6.68 -13.92
N LEU A 115 -18.33 -6.88 -13.95
CA LEU A 115 -17.55 -7.44 -12.85
C LEU A 115 -16.88 -6.30 -12.10
N SER A 116 -16.73 -6.45 -10.79
CA SER A 116 -15.92 -5.57 -9.97
C SER A 116 -14.65 -6.28 -9.53
N LEU A 117 -13.51 -5.58 -9.55
CA LEU A 117 -12.24 -6.06 -8.99
C LEU A 117 -12.30 -6.17 -7.46
N GLY A 118 -13.41 -5.78 -6.85
CA GLY A 118 -13.68 -5.97 -5.43
C GLY A 118 -12.70 -5.24 -4.54
N ILE A 119 -11.92 -5.99 -3.76
CA ILE A 119 -11.01 -5.43 -2.74
C ILE A 119 -9.68 -4.95 -3.30
N GLU A 120 -9.35 -5.20 -4.57
CA GLU A 120 -8.03 -4.90 -5.15
C GLU A 120 -8.19 -4.24 -6.52
N VAL A 121 -8.08 -2.92 -6.57
CA VAL A 121 -8.19 -2.14 -7.82
C VAL A 121 -6.83 -1.66 -8.29
N ASP A 122 -6.13 -0.87 -7.51
CA ASP A 122 -4.73 -0.47 -7.69
C ASP A 122 -4.31 -0.19 -9.14
N ILE A 123 -3.38 -1.00 -9.64
CA ILE A 123 -2.78 -0.95 -10.97
C ILE A 123 -3.56 -1.76 -12.01
N LEU A 124 -4.56 -2.55 -11.56
CA LEU A 124 -5.23 -3.52 -12.41
C LEU A 124 -6.05 -2.87 -13.54
N PRO A 125 -6.76 -1.74 -13.34
CA PRO A 125 -7.44 -1.08 -14.45
C PRO A 125 -6.49 -0.77 -15.63
N ALA A 126 -5.31 -0.25 -15.35
CA ALA A 126 -4.33 0.04 -16.39
C ALA A 126 -3.83 -1.25 -17.08
N ALA A 127 -3.59 -2.33 -16.33
CA ALA A 127 -3.18 -3.61 -16.89
C ALA A 127 -4.26 -4.21 -17.79
N ILE A 128 -5.53 -4.21 -17.35
CA ILE A 128 -6.68 -4.73 -18.13
C ILE A 128 -6.84 -3.91 -19.43
N GLU A 129 -6.80 -2.58 -19.34
CA GLU A 129 -6.90 -1.70 -20.50
C GLU A 129 -5.80 -1.96 -21.54
N ARG A 130 -4.56 -2.20 -21.08
CA ARG A 130 -3.43 -2.47 -21.97
C ARG A 130 -3.50 -3.86 -22.60
N VAL A 131 -3.90 -4.86 -21.83
CA VAL A 131 -4.12 -6.22 -22.36
C VAL A 131 -5.23 -6.19 -23.41
N HIS A 132 -6.35 -5.56 -23.12
CA HIS A 132 -7.47 -5.42 -24.05
C HIS A 132 -7.05 -4.69 -25.34
N ALA A 133 -6.35 -3.56 -25.23
CA ALA A 133 -5.90 -2.78 -26.41
C ALA A 133 -4.89 -3.53 -27.29
N ARG A 134 -4.17 -4.51 -26.73
CA ARG A 134 -3.15 -5.30 -27.45
C ARG A 134 -3.66 -6.65 -27.94
N GLY A 135 -4.89 -7.02 -27.63
CA GLY A 135 -5.42 -8.36 -27.91
C GLY A 135 -4.75 -9.47 -27.09
N GLY A 136 -4.27 -9.13 -25.88
CA GLY A 136 -3.77 -10.10 -24.90
C GLY A 136 -4.92 -10.84 -24.20
N LEU A 137 -4.59 -11.69 -23.23
CA LEU A 137 -5.55 -12.54 -22.55
C LEU A 137 -5.98 -11.95 -21.19
N ALA A 138 -7.26 -11.64 -21.01
CA ALA A 138 -7.84 -11.21 -19.74
C ALA A 138 -8.66 -12.35 -19.12
N VAL A 139 -8.31 -12.76 -17.89
CA VAL A 139 -8.96 -13.87 -17.17
C VAL A 139 -9.46 -13.44 -15.80
N ALA A 140 -10.71 -13.76 -15.48
CA ALA A 140 -11.34 -13.48 -14.20
C ALA A 140 -11.53 -14.74 -13.35
N GLN A 141 -11.13 -14.72 -12.09
CA GLN A 141 -11.63 -15.64 -11.07
C GLN A 141 -12.85 -14.98 -10.43
N ILE A 142 -14.04 -15.43 -10.82
CA ILE A 142 -15.31 -14.90 -10.33
C ILE A 142 -15.64 -15.60 -9.01
N ASN A 143 -15.53 -14.86 -7.89
CA ASN A 143 -15.72 -15.42 -6.56
C ASN A 143 -16.96 -14.82 -5.87
N ARG A 144 -17.82 -15.68 -5.33
CA ARG A 144 -19.04 -15.26 -4.62
C ARG A 144 -18.74 -14.46 -3.34
N ASN A 145 -17.58 -14.69 -2.75
CA ASN A 145 -17.15 -13.98 -1.53
C ASN A 145 -16.45 -12.64 -1.81
N MET A 146 -16.15 -12.32 -3.08
CA MET A 146 -15.60 -11.02 -3.45
C MET A 146 -16.69 -9.95 -3.44
N PRO A 147 -16.58 -8.87 -2.64
CA PRO A 147 -17.56 -7.82 -2.64
C PRO A 147 -17.61 -7.11 -4.01
N TYR A 148 -18.81 -6.73 -4.44
CA TYR A 148 -18.94 -5.80 -5.55
C TYR A 148 -18.71 -4.36 -5.03
N THR A 149 -17.68 -3.71 -5.49
CA THR A 149 -17.33 -2.33 -5.13
C THR A 149 -17.44 -1.42 -6.35
N PHE A 150 -17.75 -0.14 -6.13
CA PHE A 150 -17.96 0.86 -7.17
C PHE A 150 -16.67 1.66 -7.45
N GLY A 151 -16.49 2.07 -8.70
CA GLY A 151 -15.39 2.95 -9.11
C GLY A 151 -14.64 2.47 -10.34
N ASP A 152 -13.32 2.67 -10.34
CA ASP A 152 -12.46 2.37 -11.50
C ASP A 152 -12.22 0.87 -11.71
N GLY A 153 -12.62 0.04 -10.74
CA GLY A 153 -12.53 -1.42 -10.81
C GLY A 153 -13.72 -2.12 -11.48
N GLU A 154 -14.69 -1.38 -12.05
CA GLU A 154 -15.88 -1.94 -12.68
C GLU A 154 -15.67 -2.09 -14.19
N PHE A 155 -15.66 -3.31 -14.70
CA PHE A 155 -15.50 -3.61 -16.13
C PHE A 155 -16.70 -4.36 -16.68
N PRO A 156 -17.11 -4.10 -17.94
CA PRO A 156 -18.07 -4.96 -18.64
C PRO A 156 -17.58 -6.41 -18.66
N THR A 157 -18.49 -7.37 -18.54
CA THR A 157 -18.12 -8.79 -18.51
C THR A 157 -17.40 -9.27 -19.78
N ASP A 158 -17.66 -8.63 -20.91
CA ASP A 158 -17.04 -8.92 -22.22
C ASP A 158 -15.60 -8.40 -22.37
N TRP A 159 -15.09 -7.66 -21.38
CA TRP A 159 -13.67 -7.30 -21.31
C TRP A 159 -12.78 -8.46 -20.88
N PHE A 160 -13.38 -9.53 -20.38
CA PHE A 160 -12.67 -10.75 -19.98
C PHE A 160 -12.94 -11.87 -20.99
N ASP A 161 -11.89 -12.49 -21.49
CA ASP A 161 -11.98 -13.59 -22.44
C ASP A 161 -12.49 -14.87 -21.77
N LEU A 162 -11.88 -15.18 -20.61
CA LEU A 162 -12.12 -16.39 -19.86
C LEU A 162 -12.46 -16.10 -18.39
N ALA A 163 -13.23 -17.01 -17.78
CA ALA A 163 -13.45 -16.98 -16.34
C ALA A 163 -13.45 -18.38 -15.73
N ILE A 164 -13.07 -18.44 -14.45
CA ILE A 164 -13.30 -19.58 -13.55
C ILE A 164 -14.23 -19.11 -12.44
N GLU A 165 -15.25 -19.91 -12.13
CA GLU A 165 -16.09 -19.66 -10.96
C GLU A 165 -15.43 -20.22 -9.69
N ALA A 166 -15.47 -19.45 -8.61
CA ALA A 166 -14.91 -19.80 -7.32
C ALA A 166 -15.89 -19.49 -6.18
N ASP A 167 -15.74 -20.21 -5.08
CA ASP A 167 -16.45 -19.99 -3.81
C ASP A 167 -15.44 -20.16 -2.67
N GLU A 168 -14.45 -19.25 -2.62
CA GLU A 168 -13.34 -19.31 -1.67
C GLU A 168 -13.40 -18.12 -0.72
N PRO A 169 -13.13 -18.29 0.57
CA PRO A 169 -13.02 -17.17 1.48
C PRO A 169 -11.87 -16.26 1.08
N LEU A 170 -12.06 -14.94 1.20
CA LEU A 170 -10.99 -14.00 1.02
C LEU A 170 -10.02 -14.03 2.20
N GLY A 171 -8.74 -13.82 1.91
CA GLY A 171 -7.74 -13.63 2.95
C GLY A 171 -8.00 -12.37 3.78
N SER A 172 -7.47 -12.35 4.99
CA SER A 172 -7.50 -11.19 5.89
C SER A 172 -6.24 -11.15 6.75
N PRO A 173 -5.83 -9.96 7.26
CA PRO A 173 -4.75 -9.89 8.23
C PRO A 173 -5.12 -10.67 9.49
N GLY A 174 -4.17 -11.47 9.98
CA GLY A 174 -4.38 -12.17 11.26
C GLY A 174 -4.49 -11.20 12.44
N PRO A 175 -5.00 -11.66 13.59
CA PRO A 175 -5.09 -10.85 14.79
C PRO A 175 -3.71 -10.35 15.22
N ARG A 176 -3.63 -9.10 15.63
CA ARG A 176 -2.40 -8.45 16.08
C ARG A 176 -2.55 -7.91 17.49
N VAL A 177 -1.51 -8.06 18.29
CA VAL A 177 -1.46 -7.44 19.64
C VAL A 177 -0.81 -6.08 19.49
N ILE A 178 -1.53 -5.03 19.85
CA ILE A 178 -1.03 -3.65 19.85
C ILE A 178 -0.23 -3.42 21.13
N SER A 179 0.99 -2.96 21.01
CA SER A 179 1.85 -2.61 22.14
C SER A 179 1.53 -1.21 22.69
N GLU A 180 1.95 -0.93 23.93
CA GLU A 180 1.82 0.42 24.53
C GLU A 180 2.55 1.48 23.68
N ALA A 181 3.70 1.15 23.11
CA ALA A 181 4.43 2.04 22.22
C ALA A 181 3.62 2.39 20.99
N GLU A 182 2.99 1.40 20.34
CA GLU A 182 2.14 1.63 19.16
C GLU A 182 0.88 2.44 19.49
N MET A 183 0.28 2.19 20.66
CA MET A 183 -0.84 3.03 21.15
C MET A 183 -0.42 4.49 21.30
N ARG A 184 0.74 4.72 21.91
CA ARG A 184 1.23 6.08 22.12
C ARG A 184 1.60 6.77 20.81
N ILE A 185 2.29 6.08 19.90
CA ILE A 185 2.65 6.60 18.57
C ILE A 185 1.38 6.98 17.78
N GLY A 186 0.41 6.07 17.73
CA GLY A 186 -0.84 6.29 16.99
C GLY A 186 -1.63 7.49 17.56
N GLY A 187 -1.72 7.61 18.89
CA GLY A 187 -2.37 8.75 19.54
C GLY A 187 -1.67 10.09 19.24
N LEU A 188 -0.34 10.13 19.29
CA LEU A 188 0.43 11.33 18.92
C LEU A 188 0.25 11.70 17.44
N ALA A 189 0.29 10.71 16.54
CA ALA A 189 0.09 10.94 15.10
C ALA A 189 -1.33 11.43 14.77
N ALA A 190 -2.36 10.89 15.45
CA ALA A 190 -3.74 11.33 15.30
C ALA A 190 -3.96 12.80 15.71
N GLY A 191 -3.12 13.34 16.60
CA GLY A 191 -3.18 14.74 17.03
C GLY A 191 -3.07 15.76 15.88
N PHE A 192 -2.47 15.41 14.76
CA PHE A 192 -2.37 16.27 13.58
C PHE A 192 -3.70 16.42 12.80
N ALA A 193 -4.64 15.49 12.96
CA ALA A 193 -5.93 15.56 12.29
C ALA A 193 -6.97 16.29 13.13
N THR A 194 -7.41 17.44 12.63
CA THR A 194 -8.49 18.24 13.24
C THR A 194 -9.84 17.92 12.59
N ASP A 195 -10.93 18.45 13.16
CA ASP A 195 -12.26 18.35 12.55
C ASP A 195 -12.24 18.89 11.10
N GLY A 196 -12.84 18.15 10.17
CA GLY A 196 -12.87 18.49 8.74
C GLY A 196 -11.62 18.09 7.96
N ALA A 197 -10.55 17.62 8.61
CA ALA A 197 -9.34 17.16 7.94
C ALA A 197 -9.62 15.97 7.02
N THR A 198 -8.79 15.80 6.00
CA THR A 198 -8.75 14.57 5.20
C THR A 198 -7.58 13.72 5.66
N VAL A 199 -7.78 12.42 5.85
CA VAL A 199 -6.75 11.53 6.41
C VAL A 199 -6.41 10.41 5.42
N GLN A 200 -5.11 10.12 5.35
CA GLN A 200 -4.55 8.92 4.75
C GLN A 200 -3.88 8.08 5.83
N PHE A 201 -4.16 6.80 5.80
CA PHE A 201 -3.52 5.81 6.64
C PHE A 201 -2.67 4.84 5.80
N GLY A 202 -1.50 4.45 6.32
CA GLY A 202 -0.77 3.28 5.83
C GLY A 202 -1.39 1.98 6.36
N ILE A 203 -0.79 0.85 6.01
CA ILE A 203 -1.12 -0.45 6.62
C ILE A 203 -0.29 -0.66 7.90
N GLY A 204 -0.89 -1.25 8.93
CA GLY A 204 -0.19 -1.66 10.15
C GLY A 204 -0.81 -1.13 11.45
N GLN A 205 -0.21 -1.50 12.57
CA GLN A 205 -0.78 -1.25 13.89
C GLN A 205 -0.85 0.24 14.26
N VAL A 206 0.17 1.02 13.95
CA VAL A 206 0.17 2.47 14.24
C VAL A 206 -0.92 3.22 13.48
N PRO A 207 -1.12 3.02 12.16
CA PRO A 207 -2.27 3.58 11.43
C PRO A 207 -3.63 3.15 12.00
N ASP A 208 -3.77 1.87 12.39
CA ASP A 208 -5.03 1.37 12.98
C ASP A 208 -5.33 2.06 14.33
N VAL A 209 -4.31 2.23 15.18
CA VAL A 209 -4.46 2.99 16.42
C VAL A 209 -4.80 4.45 16.15
N ALA A 210 -4.08 5.09 15.20
CA ALA A 210 -4.34 6.49 14.85
C ALA A 210 -5.79 6.69 14.38
N ALA A 211 -6.34 5.76 13.59
CA ALA A 211 -7.75 5.80 13.19
C ALA A 211 -8.68 5.69 14.42
N GLY A 212 -8.39 4.78 15.35
CA GLY A 212 -9.16 4.63 16.60
C GLY A 212 -9.18 5.91 17.46
N GLU A 213 -8.05 6.61 17.55
CA GLU A 213 -7.92 7.87 18.30
C GLU A 213 -8.66 9.07 17.63
N LEU A 214 -9.05 8.92 16.38
CA LEU A 214 -9.87 9.91 15.67
C LEU A 214 -11.38 9.70 15.86
N ILE A 215 -11.80 8.64 16.56
CA ILE A 215 -13.20 8.46 16.94
C ILE A 215 -13.64 9.63 17.83
N GLY A 216 -14.72 10.31 17.42
CA GLY A 216 -15.21 11.52 18.07
C GLY A 216 -14.76 12.82 17.39
N ARG A 217 -13.83 12.79 16.44
CA ARG A 217 -13.63 13.88 15.47
C ARG A 217 -14.86 13.99 14.57
N ARG A 218 -15.01 15.13 13.90
CA ARG A 218 -16.20 15.43 13.08
C ARG A 218 -15.80 15.74 11.65
N ASN A 219 -16.64 15.29 10.71
CA ASN A 219 -16.54 15.62 9.29
C ASN A 219 -15.18 15.26 8.66
N LEU A 220 -14.56 14.18 9.11
CA LEU A 220 -13.31 13.70 8.50
C LEU A 220 -13.56 13.21 7.07
N GLY A 221 -12.65 13.52 6.16
CA GLY A 221 -12.59 12.91 4.84
C GLY A 221 -11.57 11.79 4.80
N ILE A 222 -11.78 10.81 3.93
CA ILE A 222 -10.82 9.74 3.66
C ILE A 222 -10.39 9.82 2.21
N TRP A 223 -9.08 10.01 2.01
CA TRP A 223 -8.40 9.88 0.73
C TRP A 223 -7.11 9.11 0.97
N THR A 224 -7.12 7.83 0.69
CA THR A 224 -6.05 6.91 1.09
C THR A 224 -5.84 5.84 0.03
N GLU A 225 -4.64 5.28 -0.06
CA GLU A 225 -4.37 4.12 -0.90
C GLU A 225 -5.11 2.89 -0.37
N VAL A 226 -5.10 2.69 0.94
CA VAL A 226 -5.70 1.53 1.61
C VAL A 226 -6.76 1.94 2.63
N VAL A 227 -7.87 1.21 2.63
CA VAL A 227 -8.87 1.25 3.71
C VAL A 227 -8.78 -0.05 4.52
N GLY A 228 -8.60 0.10 5.83
CA GLY A 228 -8.63 -0.97 6.83
C GLY A 228 -9.79 -0.81 7.81
N ASP A 229 -9.83 -1.70 8.81
CA ASP A 229 -10.89 -1.74 9.83
C ASP A 229 -10.99 -0.44 10.64
N GLY A 230 -9.90 0.31 10.78
CA GLY A 230 -9.91 1.63 11.43
C GLY A 230 -10.83 2.64 10.72
N VAL A 231 -10.89 2.62 9.38
CA VAL A 231 -11.81 3.50 8.63
C VAL A 231 -13.26 3.03 8.79
N LEU A 232 -13.50 1.72 8.82
CA LEU A 232 -14.81 1.16 9.13
C LEU A 232 -15.30 1.62 10.52
N ALA A 233 -14.44 1.59 11.52
CA ALA A 233 -14.75 2.07 12.86
C ALA A 233 -15.09 3.57 12.89
N LEU A 234 -14.36 4.41 12.13
CA LEU A 234 -14.66 5.84 11.98
C LEU A 234 -16.04 6.09 11.33
N GLU A 235 -16.39 5.30 10.31
CA GLU A 235 -17.69 5.39 9.64
C GLU A 235 -18.82 4.98 10.60
N GLN A 236 -18.66 3.86 11.30
CA GLN A 236 -19.64 3.37 12.28
C GLN A 236 -19.83 4.34 13.45
N ALA A 237 -18.77 5.04 13.86
CA ALA A 237 -18.80 6.06 14.89
C ALA A 237 -19.39 7.40 14.44
N GLY A 238 -19.66 7.59 13.14
CA GLY A 238 -20.14 8.84 12.58
C GLY A 238 -19.11 9.96 12.56
N SER A 239 -17.82 9.63 12.58
CA SER A 239 -16.72 10.61 12.53
C SER A 239 -16.45 11.12 11.11
N LEU A 240 -16.86 10.37 10.09
CA LEU A 240 -16.66 10.75 8.68
C LEU A 240 -17.73 11.70 8.18
N ASP A 241 -17.36 12.58 7.25
CA ASP A 241 -18.29 13.47 6.56
C ASP A 241 -19.23 12.63 5.65
N PRO A 242 -20.55 12.62 5.90
CA PRO A 242 -21.49 11.83 5.11
C PRO A 242 -21.63 12.32 3.67
N GLY A 243 -21.26 13.56 3.37
CA GLY A 243 -21.31 14.17 2.05
C GLY A 243 -20.09 13.88 1.17
N ARG A 244 -19.03 13.29 1.74
CA ARG A 244 -17.77 13.00 1.03
C ARG A 244 -17.61 11.49 0.81
N PRO A 245 -17.26 11.04 -0.42
CA PRO A 245 -16.95 9.64 -0.64
C PRO A 245 -15.66 9.25 0.08
N ILE A 246 -15.55 7.98 0.46
CA ILE A 246 -14.32 7.36 0.94
C ILE A 246 -13.54 6.91 -0.30
N GLN A 247 -12.41 7.57 -0.59
CA GLN A 247 -11.56 7.27 -1.75
C GLN A 247 -10.42 6.35 -1.35
N THR A 248 -10.31 5.21 -2.05
CA THR A 248 -9.24 4.21 -1.79
C THR A 248 -8.93 3.40 -3.04
N SER A 249 -7.81 2.69 -3.01
CA SER A 249 -7.37 1.83 -4.12
C SER A 249 -7.53 0.34 -3.80
N PHE A 250 -7.40 -0.04 -2.53
CA PHE A 250 -7.63 -1.40 -2.09
C PHE A 250 -8.12 -1.47 -0.63
N LEU A 251 -8.66 -2.63 -0.26
CA LEU A 251 -9.13 -2.93 1.09
C LEU A 251 -8.20 -3.96 1.73
N PHE A 252 -7.84 -3.73 2.99
CA PHE A 252 -6.94 -4.60 3.74
C PHE A 252 -7.42 -4.72 5.19
N GLY A 253 -8.33 -5.66 5.46
CA GLY A 253 -8.96 -5.77 6.76
C GLY A 253 -9.74 -7.07 6.95
N SER A 254 -10.65 -7.03 7.88
CA SER A 254 -11.49 -8.15 8.29
C SER A 254 -12.57 -8.51 7.27
N PRO A 255 -13.18 -9.69 7.38
CA PRO A 255 -14.39 -10.03 6.61
C PRO A 255 -15.53 -9.02 6.80
N GLU A 256 -15.66 -8.41 7.99
CA GLU A 256 -16.66 -7.37 8.26
C GLU A 256 -16.45 -6.12 7.38
N LEU A 257 -15.20 -5.71 7.16
CA LEU A 257 -14.86 -4.63 6.23
C LEU A 257 -15.31 -4.99 4.81
N TYR A 258 -15.10 -6.23 4.37
CA TYR A 258 -15.48 -6.67 3.02
C TYR A 258 -17.00 -6.75 2.84
N GLU A 259 -17.73 -7.20 3.87
CA GLU A 259 -19.19 -7.16 3.89
C GLU A 259 -19.74 -5.72 3.81
N TRP A 260 -19.15 -4.81 4.59
CA TRP A 260 -19.51 -3.39 4.55
C TRP A 260 -19.23 -2.75 3.19
N ALA A 261 -18.19 -3.18 2.50
CA ALA A 261 -17.81 -2.65 1.19
C ALA A 261 -18.74 -3.10 0.06
N HIS A 262 -19.45 -4.23 0.24
CA HIS A 262 -20.31 -4.77 -0.80
C HIS A 262 -21.47 -3.83 -1.13
N LEU A 263 -21.52 -3.41 -2.42
CA LEU A 263 -22.53 -2.46 -2.95
C LEU A 263 -22.64 -1.15 -2.14
N ASN A 264 -21.58 -0.74 -1.48
CA ASN A 264 -21.56 0.47 -0.68
C ASN A 264 -21.29 1.71 -1.54
N PRO A 265 -22.29 2.63 -1.73
CA PRO A 265 -22.13 3.80 -2.57
C PRO A 265 -21.21 4.86 -1.98
N ARG A 266 -20.88 4.78 -0.68
CA ARG A 266 -19.94 5.68 -0.02
C ARG A 266 -18.48 5.39 -0.38
N LEU A 267 -18.17 4.11 -0.70
CA LEU A 267 -16.84 3.67 -1.06
C LEU A 267 -16.61 3.87 -2.56
N ARG A 268 -15.47 4.46 -2.91
CA ARG A 268 -14.99 4.62 -4.29
C ARG A 268 -13.62 3.98 -4.42
N MET A 269 -13.59 2.86 -5.13
CA MET A 269 -12.35 2.16 -5.45
C MET A 269 -11.70 2.84 -6.66
N THR A 270 -10.56 3.47 -6.43
CA THR A 270 -9.92 4.37 -7.40
C THR A 270 -8.56 3.82 -7.79
N ARG A 271 -8.22 3.87 -9.07
CA ARG A 271 -6.93 3.42 -9.61
C ARG A 271 -5.74 4.23 -9.07
N THR A 272 -4.56 3.62 -8.95
CA THR A 272 -3.40 4.24 -8.29
C THR A 272 -2.96 5.55 -8.92
N GLU A 273 -2.98 5.68 -10.23
CA GLU A 273 -2.60 6.92 -10.92
C GLU A 273 -3.53 8.11 -10.65
N VAL A 274 -4.63 7.86 -9.94
CA VAL A 274 -5.58 8.88 -9.49
C VAL A 274 -5.50 9.08 -7.99
N VAL A 275 -5.61 8.00 -7.19
CA VAL A 275 -5.62 8.13 -5.72
C VAL A 275 -4.25 8.52 -5.16
N ASN A 276 -3.17 8.09 -5.81
CA ASN A 276 -1.80 8.41 -5.46
C ASN A 276 -1.23 9.63 -6.23
N ASP A 277 -2.06 10.36 -7.01
CA ASP A 277 -1.60 11.60 -7.67
C ASP A 277 -1.37 12.71 -6.63
N PRO A 278 -0.13 13.18 -6.41
CA PRO A 278 0.14 14.24 -5.43
C PRO A 278 -0.67 15.52 -5.69
N ALA A 279 -0.97 15.85 -6.95
CA ALA A 279 -1.76 17.03 -7.27
C ALA A 279 -3.22 16.88 -6.81
N ARG A 280 -3.80 15.68 -6.93
CA ARG A 280 -5.15 15.38 -6.43
C ARG A 280 -5.18 15.27 -4.91
N ILE A 281 -4.18 14.63 -4.31
CA ILE A 281 -4.03 14.55 -2.85
C ILE A 281 -4.00 15.96 -2.26
N ALA A 282 -3.23 16.88 -2.84
CA ALA A 282 -3.10 18.26 -2.41
C ALA A 282 -4.40 19.08 -2.45
N THR A 283 -5.41 18.66 -3.22
CA THR A 283 -6.71 19.35 -3.27
C THR A 283 -7.61 19.04 -2.07
N ASN A 284 -7.28 18.03 -1.28
CA ASN A 284 -8.04 17.67 -0.08
C ASN A 284 -7.73 18.65 1.05
N PRO A 285 -8.74 19.14 1.80
CA PRO A 285 -8.50 20.10 2.88
C PRO A 285 -7.75 19.47 4.04
N ALA A 286 -6.77 20.19 4.58
CA ALA A 286 -5.96 19.80 5.74
C ALA A 286 -5.54 18.32 5.67
N MET A 287 -4.93 17.93 4.55
CA MET A 287 -4.56 16.55 4.29
C MET A 287 -3.51 16.06 5.28
N VAL A 288 -3.82 15.05 6.08
CA VAL A 288 -2.90 14.42 7.03
C VAL A 288 -2.52 13.04 6.52
N SER A 289 -1.27 12.89 6.16
CA SER A 289 -0.69 11.62 5.71
C SER A 289 0.07 10.98 6.87
N ILE A 290 -0.38 9.81 7.35
CA ILE A 290 0.24 9.06 8.45
C ILE A 290 0.84 7.77 7.89
N ASN A 291 2.17 7.74 7.83
CA ASN A 291 2.92 6.60 7.33
C ASN A 291 3.94 6.12 8.36
N THR A 292 4.34 4.86 8.26
CA THR A 292 5.37 4.27 9.13
C THR A 292 6.67 4.04 8.37
N CYS A 293 7.77 4.07 9.11
CA CYS A 293 9.07 3.66 8.61
C CYS A 293 9.81 2.80 9.63
N MET A 294 10.91 2.20 9.21
CA MET A 294 11.75 1.36 10.07
C MET A 294 12.86 2.14 10.74
N GLN A 295 13.37 3.17 10.07
CA GLN A 295 14.50 3.98 10.55
C GLN A 295 14.38 5.41 10.04
N VAL A 296 14.90 6.36 10.82
CA VAL A 296 15.15 7.75 10.40
C VAL A 296 16.56 8.15 10.74
N ASP A 297 17.09 9.19 10.08
CA ASP A 297 18.38 9.75 10.43
C ASP A 297 18.31 11.22 10.85
N LEU A 298 19.46 11.77 11.26
CA LEU A 298 19.56 13.16 11.71
C LEU A 298 19.46 14.20 10.57
N PHE A 299 19.29 13.72 9.33
CA PHE A 299 18.95 14.53 8.16
C PHE A 299 17.47 14.42 7.80
N ALA A 300 16.66 13.87 8.70
CA ALA A 300 15.23 13.61 8.53
C ALA A 300 14.89 12.73 7.32
N GLN A 301 15.82 11.85 6.90
CA GLN A 301 15.53 10.85 5.89
C GLN A 301 14.93 9.61 6.54
N ALA A 302 13.98 8.95 5.84
CA ALA A 302 13.27 7.79 6.34
C ALA A 302 13.51 6.56 5.45
N ASN A 303 13.79 5.43 6.08
CA ASN A 303 13.87 4.12 5.44
C ASN A 303 12.61 3.33 5.75
N ALA A 304 11.75 3.14 4.74
CA ALA A 304 10.56 2.29 4.82
C ALA A 304 10.70 0.98 4.02
N SER A 305 11.83 0.75 3.34
CA SER A 305 11.93 -0.25 2.29
C SER A 305 12.96 -1.34 2.55
N PHE A 306 14.06 -1.05 3.25
CA PHE A 306 15.21 -1.96 3.35
C PHE A 306 15.51 -2.38 4.78
N VAL A 307 15.83 -3.66 4.97
CA VAL A 307 16.33 -4.22 6.22
C VAL A 307 17.66 -4.93 5.92
N ARG A 308 18.75 -4.52 6.58
CA ARG A 308 20.10 -5.11 6.42
C ARG A 308 20.60 -5.15 4.98
N GLY A 309 20.26 -4.13 4.18
CA GLY A 309 20.67 -4.03 2.76
C GLY A 309 19.77 -4.77 1.78
N GLU A 310 18.80 -5.55 2.24
CA GLU A 310 17.85 -6.28 1.41
C GLU A 310 16.50 -5.57 1.37
N VAL A 311 15.80 -5.64 0.23
CA VAL A 311 14.45 -5.08 0.10
C VAL A 311 13.47 -5.88 0.95
N TYR A 312 12.74 -5.19 1.82
CA TYR A 312 11.74 -5.77 2.71
C TYR A 312 10.30 -5.48 2.28
N SER A 313 10.06 -4.29 1.74
CA SER A 313 8.77 -3.87 1.22
C SER A 313 8.93 -3.05 -0.07
N GLY A 314 9.08 -1.78 0.01
CA GLY A 314 9.15 -0.78 -1.03
C GLY A 314 8.63 0.54 -0.47
N PHE A 315 8.84 1.63 -1.17
CA PHE A 315 8.30 2.90 -0.69
C PHE A 315 6.83 3.12 -1.06
N GLY A 316 6.24 2.28 -1.89
CA GLY A 316 4.80 2.26 -2.16
C GLY A 316 4.23 3.61 -2.57
N GLY A 317 3.09 3.97 -1.98
CA GLY A 317 2.44 5.28 -2.12
C GLY A 317 2.91 6.35 -1.14
N GLN A 318 3.74 6.01 -0.14
CA GLN A 318 4.19 6.97 0.87
C GLN A 318 4.75 8.27 0.27
N PRO A 319 5.67 8.27 -0.73
CA PRO A 319 6.21 9.51 -1.29
C PRO A 319 5.15 10.37 -1.99
N ASP A 320 4.14 9.74 -2.58
CA ASP A 320 3.04 10.43 -3.25
C ASP A 320 2.17 11.18 -2.23
N PHE A 321 1.79 10.50 -1.14
CA PHE A 321 0.97 11.08 -0.07
C PHE A 321 1.72 12.13 0.74
N VAL A 322 3.00 11.91 1.05
CA VAL A 322 3.84 12.91 1.72
C VAL A 322 3.89 14.19 0.90
N LEU A 323 4.18 14.09 -0.40
CA LEU A 323 4.24 15.26 -1.28
C LEU A 323 2.89 15.95 -1.38
N GLY A 324 1.81 15.19 -1.58
CA GLY A 324 0.46 15.75 -1.67
C GLY A 324 0.01 16.43 -0.39
N ALA A 325 0.29 15.84 0.78
CA ALA A 325 -0.05 16.43 2.08
C ALA A 325 0.71 17.74 2.34
N LEU A 326 1.99 17.82 1.98
CA LEU A 326 2.79 19.05 2.11
C LEU A 326 2.26 20.20 1.23
N HIS A 327 1.64 19.89 0.11
CA HIS A 327 1.03 20.89 -0.76
C HIS A 327 -0.43 21.20 -0.43
N SER A 328 -1.07 20.43 0.44
CA SER A 328 -2.42 20.72 0.92
C SER A 328 -2.40 21.89 1.92
N PRO A 329 -3.27 22.89 1.78
CA PRO A 329 -3.39 23.97 2.77
C PRO A 329 -3.73 23.40 4.16
N GLY A 330 -2.86 23.66 5.15
CA GLY A 330 -2.98 23.10 6.50
C GLY A 330 -2.68 21.60 6.60
N GLY A 331 -2.06 21.03 5.57
CA GLY A 331 -1.74 19.60 5.54
C GLY A 331 -0.47 19.23 6.31
N HIS A 332 -0.40 17.97 6.71
CA HIS A 332 0.72 17.39 7.47
C HIS A 332 1.16 16.05 6.89
N ALA A 333 2.47 15.89 6.73
CA ALA A 333 3.10 14.63 6.38
C ALA A 333 3.82 14.06 7.61
N VAL A 334 3.21 13.08 8.24
CA VAL A 334 3.68 12.46 9.48
C VAL A 334 4.34 11.12 9.17
N VAL A 335 5.55 10.94 9.68
CA VAL A 335 6.26 9.66 9.65
C VAL A 335 6.42 9.15 11.07
N ALA A 336 5.93 7.95 11.31
CA ALA A 336 5.90 7.33 12.62
C ALA A 336 6.78 6.08 12.67
N LEU A 337 7.47 5.88 13.79
CA LEU A 337 8.31 4.70 14.01
C LEU A 337 8.43 4.36 15.49
N ARG A 338 8.74 3.10 15.79
CA ARG A 338 9.27 2.73 17.10
C ARG A 338 10.71 3.19 17.20
N SER A 339 11.09 3.84 18.28
CA SER A 339 12.43 4.39 18.46
C SER A 339 13.51 3.32 18.64
N TRP A 340 13.12 2.11 19.05
CA TRP A 340 14.00 0.98 19.32
C TRP A 340 13.52 -0.34 18.73
N HIS A 341 14.45 -1.08 18.15
CA HIS A 341 14.22 -2.43 17.62
C HIS A 341 14.62 -3.48 18.64
N ASP A 342 13.68 -4.04 19.37
CA ASP A 342 13.92 -5.01 20.45
C ASP A 342 14.70 -6.26 19.97
N LYS A 343 14.40 -6.78 18.78
CA LYS A 343 15.04 -7.98 18.23
C LYS A 343 16.52 -7.81 17.90
N SER A 344 16.91 -6.61 17.49
CA SER A 344 18.30 -6.28 17.13
C SER A 344 19.00 -5.47 18.22
N ASP A 345 18.28 -5.12 19.29
CA ASP A 345 18.74 -4.27 20.39
C ASP A 345 19.45 -3.00 19.88
N SER A 346 18.75 -2.25 19.01
CA SER A 346 19.34 -1.11 18.31
C SER A 346 18.36 0.04 18.12
N SER A 347 18.90 1.25 18.07
CA SER A 347 18.13 2.46 17.77
C SER A 347 17.58 2.44 16.36
N ALA A 348 16.34 2.89 16.19
CA ALA A 348 15.74 3.19 14.89
C ALA A 348 16.06 4.61 14.40
N VAL A 349 16.58 5.48 15.28
CA VAL A 349 17.15 6.77 14.92
C VAL A 349 18.66 6.62 14.76
N LEU A 350 19.17 6.94 13.56
CA LEU A 350 20.56 6.74 13.19
C LEU A 350 21.26 8.07 12.91
N PRO A 351 22.60 8.18 13.10
CA PRO A 351 23.33 9.37 12.66
C PRO A 351 23.22 9.66 11.17
N ILE A 352 23.17 8.61 10.36
CA ILE A 352 22.94 8.61 8.91
C ILE A 352 22.42 7.25 8.48
N LEU A 353 21.45 7.23 7.57
CA LEU A 353 20.99 5.98 6.97
C LEU A 353 22.06 5.38 6.07
N THR A 354 22.23 4.06 6.19
CA THR A 354 23.15 3.27 5.35
C THR A 354 22.42 2.47 4.28
N ASN A 355 21.11 2.27 4.45
CA ASN A 355 20.25 1.67 3.44
C ASN A 355 19.75 2.72 2.45
N PRO A 356 19.40 2.32 1.22
CA PRO A 356 18.74 3.21 0.29
C PRO A 356 17.47 3.80 0.89
N ALA A 357 17.27 5.10 0.69
CA ALA A 357 16.08 5.82 1.14
C ALA A 357 15.63 6.78 0.04
N THR A 358 14.32 7.00 -0.05
CA THR A 358 13.78 8.05 -0.90
C THR A 358 13.86 9.37 -0.16
N SER A 359 14.55 10.34 -0.76
CA SER A 359 14.65 11.68 -0.16
C SER A 359 13.33 12.43 -0.34
N PHE A 360 12.69 12.80 0.78
CA PHE A 360 11.52 13.65 0.82
C PHE A 360 11.43 14.36 2.19
N GLN A 361 10.66 15.43 2.23
CA GLN A 361 10.45 16.18 3.46
C GLN A 361 9.26 15.62 4.24
N HIS A 362 9.28 15.81 5.55
CA HIS A 362 8.16 15.52 6.44
C HIS A 362 7.77 16.80 7.19
N THR A 363 6.52 16.86 7.66
CA THR A 363 6.10 17.88 8.63
C THR A 363 6.63 17.49 10.00
N ALA A 364 6.47 16.23 10.37
CA ALA A 364 6.85 15.71 11.68
C ALA A 364 7.29 14.26 11.64
N ILE A 365 8.15 13.89 12.59
CA ILE A 365 8.53 12.51 12.91
C ILE A 365 7.99 12.20 14.31
N VAL A 366 7.38 11.03 14.49
CA VAL A 366 6.71 10.63 15.73
C VAL A 366 7.25 9.29 16.21
N SER A 367 7.58 9.19 17.49
CA SER A 367 7.85 7.92 18.18
C SER A 367 7.05 7.83 19.47
N GLU A 368 7.22 6.74 20.22
CA GLU A 368 6.62 6.59 21.57
C GLU A 368 7.14 7.61 22.58
N HIS A 369 8.24 8.30 22.29
CA HIS A 369 8.80 9.33 23.18
C HIS A 369 8.18 10.71 22.95
N GLY A 370 7.85 11.06 21.70
CA GLY A 370 7.27 12.35 21.38
C GLY A 370 7.21 12.66 19.89
N ILE A 371 7.17 13.96 19.59
CA ILE A 371 7.00 14.52 18.25
C ILE A 371 8.13 15.48 17.96
N ALA A 372 8.85 15.27 16.87
CA ALA A 372 9.75 16.25 16.28
C ALA A 372 9.05 16.93 15.10
N GLU A 373 8.54 18.14 15.29
CA GLU A 373 8.06 18.99 14.20
C GLU A 373 9.26 19.60 13.51
N ILE A 374 9.58 19.12 12.31
CA ILE A 374 10.84 19.41 11.62
C ILE A 374 10.71 20.41 10.47
N PHE A 375 9.50 20.60 9.94
CA PHE A 375 9.30 21.46 8.78
C PHE A 375 9.63 22.92 9.08
N GLY A 376 10.42 23.55 8.21
CA GLY A 376 10.84 24.94 8.36
C GLY A 376 12.03 25.17 9.30
N HIS A 377 12.51 24.16 9.99
CA HIS A 377 13.69 24.24 10.85
C HIS A 377 14.99 24.02 10.07
N SER A 378 16.09 24.64 10.56
CA SER A 378 17.43 24.34 10.05
C SER A 378 17.80 22.88 10.32
N GLN A 379 18.69 22.30 9.53
CA GLN A 379 19.14 20.92 9.71
C GLN A 379 19.67 20.66 11.13
N ARG A 380 20.39 21.61 11.74
CA ARG A 380 20.86 21.50 13.12
C ARG A 380 19.70 21.44 14.13
N ALA A 381 18.66 22.26 13.92
CA ALA A 381 17.49 22.25 14.78
C ALA A 381 16.66 20.96 14.57
N GLN A 382 16.49 20.49 13.34
CA GLN A 382 15.86 19.21 13.04
C GLN A 382 16.57 18.05 13.73
N ALA A 383 17.90 17.97 13.61
CA ALA A 383 18.67 16.91 14.27
C ALA A 383 18.48 16.92 15.80
N ARG A 384 18.47 18.09 16.44
CA ARG A 384 18.20 18.20 17.89
C ARG A 384 16.81 17.73 18.25
N LEU A 385 15.78 18.18 17.54
CA LEU A 385 14.41 17.76 17.76
C LEU A 385 14.24 16.24 17.61
N ILE A 386 14.85 15.63 16.58
CA ILE A 386 14.83 14.19 16.37
C ILE A 386 15.50 13.46 17.54
N ILE A 387 16.64 13.95 18.05
CA ILE A 387 17.33 13.32 19.17
C ILE A 387 16.53 13.48 20.45
N ASP A 388 16.11 14.70 20.77
CA ASP A 388 15.54 15.03 22.07
C ASP A 388 14.11 14.48 22.24
N GLU A 389 13.31 14.49 21.16
CA GLU A 389 11.89 14.15 21.20
C GLU A 389 11.58 12.73 20.69
N VAL A 390 12.33 12.22 19.70
CA VAL A 390 12.00 10.98 18.98
C VAL A 390 12.91 9.82 19.34
N ALA A 391 14.21 10.05 19.53
CA ALA A 391 15.16 8.99 19.80
C ALA A 391 14.93 8.35 21.18
N ASP A 392 15.15 7.02 21.23
CA ASP A 392 15.20 6.31 22.51
C ASP A 392 16.29 6.92 23.42
N PRO A 393 15.99 7.14 24.73
CA PRO A 393 16.96 7.71 25.67
C PRO A 393 18.32 7.02 25.69
N ARG A 394 18.36 5.71 25.42
CA ARG A 394 19.60 4.93 25.36
C ARG A 394 20.56 5.36 24.24
N ALA A 395 20.04 5.96 23.18
CA ALA A 395 20.85 6.37 22.02
C ALA A 395 21.18 7.86 21.99
N ARG A 396 20.59 8.70 22.84
CA ARG A 396 20.66 10.18 22.73
C ARG A 396 22.08 10.72 22.83
N ASP A 397 22.87 10.23 23.80
CA ASP A 397 24.24 10.70 24.01
C ASP A 397 25.13 10.42 22.79
N ASP A 398 25.04 9.21 22.22
CA ASP A 398 25.79 8.83 21.02
C ASP A 398 25.37 9.65 19.80
N LEU A 399 24.07 9.93 19.65
CA LEU A 399 23.53 10.74 18.57
C LEU A 399 23.98 12.22 18.69
N HIS A 400 23.98 12.78 19.89
CA HIS A 400 24.52 14.13 20.13
C HIS A 400 26.02 14.21 19.82
N ALA A 401 26.81 13.21 20.23
CA ALA A 401 28.23 13.13 19.89
C ALA A 401 28.47 13.05 18.38
N ALA A 402 27.66 12.25 17.66
CA ALA A 402 27.73 12.11 16.20
C ALA A 402 27.36 13.43 15.48
N THR A 403 26.43 14.22 16.02
CA THR A 403 26.06 15.54 15.47
C THR A 403 27.20 16.53 15.59
N SER A 404 27.87 16.56 16.73
CA SER A 404 28.99 17.47 16.99
C SER A 404 30.20 17.19 16.09
N ALA A 405 30.42 15.95 15.69
CA ALA A 405 31.51 15.55 14.79
C ALA A 405 31.24 15.88 13.30
N ARG A 406 29.97 16.08 12.90
CA ARG A 406 29.57 16.21 11.49
C ARG A 406 29.07 17.58 11.07
N VAL A 407 28.63 18.41 12.00
CA VAL A 407 28.20 19.78 11.74
C VAL A 407 29.30 20.70 12.25
N PRO A 408 30.16 21.27 11.38
CA PRO A 408 31.17 22.27 11.82
C PRO A 408 30.45 23.36 12.60
N SER A 409 31.00 23.72 13.74
CA SER A 409 30.62 24.95 14.46
C SER A 409 30.82 26.13 13.52
N ALA A 410 29.73 26.83 13.19
CA ALA A 410 29.79 28.11 12.47
C ALA A 410 30.43 29.19 13.34
#